data_05b7e2ae69e7abe26f9cc263f85e4d6d
#
_entry.id   05b7e2ae69e7abe26f9cc263f85e4d6d
#
_cell.length_a   1.000
_cell.length_b   1.000
_cell.length_c   1.000
_cell.angle_alpha   90.00
_cell.angle_beta   90.00
_cell.angle_gamma   90.00
#
_symmetry.space_group_name_H-M   'P 1'
#
loop_
_entity.id
_entity.type
_entity.pdbx_description
1 polymer ?
#
loop_
_entity_poly.entity_id
_entity_poly.type
_entity_poly.pdbx_seq_one_letter_code
_entity_poly.pdbx_strand_id
1 'polypeptide(L)'
;MLKLHPVSGRGPFLAKSFISLLFLSLGVLGCAGSNYVTVRVPPEVDLRSYEAVGIIELGSNADAAISRYATERFQSSVQSAQPGTRLVELGTAESVLAAVGAGRLDADAIRKIGTRFGVAAVFEGNIKFSEPKVNLGGGITDLATAQGGVRAEMRGDMFARLVETKTAASVWSNSSWVTKQLGGVHVSSDGGISGTVRTSNPREEMVPALVREVLTGLRESTVRRRID
;
A
#
# COMPACT_ATOMS: atom_id res chain seq x y z
N MET A 1 -58.60 73.37 -13.53
CA MET A 1 -58.70 72.83 -12.15
C MET A 1 -59.29 71.43 -12.23
N LEU A 2 -58.46 70.41 -12.18
CA LEU A 2 -58.92 69.03 -12.06
C LEU A 2 -58.19 68.43 -10.85
N LYS A 3 -58.96 68.03 -9.86
CA LYS A 3 -58.46 67.31 -8.65
C LYS A 3 -58.33 65.84 -8.95
N LEU A 4 -57.13 65.32 -8.81
CA LEU A 4 -56.87 63.90 -8.81
C LEU A 4 -56.88 63.34 -7.38
N HIS A 5 -57.71 62.33 -7.13
CA HIS A 5 -57.75 61.56 -5.88
C HIS A 5 -56.65 60.45 -5.87
N PRO A 6 -56.00 60.18 -4.72
CA PRO A 6 -55.07 59.09 -4.62
C PRO A 6 -55.79 57.76 -4.37
N VAL A 7 -55.40 56.73 -5.13
CA VAL A 7 -55.84 55.38 -4.94
C VAL A 7 -54.98 54.73 -3.84
N SER A 8 -55.63 54.26 -2.79
CA SER A 8 -55.04 53.53 -1.68
C SER A 8 -54.53 52.12 -2.11
N GLY A 9 -53.23 51.91 -2.05
CA GLY A 9 -52.61 50.62 -2.30
C GLY A 9 -52.83 49.69 -1.14
N ARG A 10 -53.48 48.56 -1.37
CA ARG A 10 -53.49 47.39 -0.45
C ARG A 10 -52.16 46.62 -0.55
N GLY A 11 -51.56 46.48 0.59
CA GLY A 11 -50.20 46.00 0.73
C GLY A 11 -49.94 44.48 0.46
N PRO A 12 -48.64 44.09 0.36
CA PRO A 12 -48.21 42.79 0.05
C PRO A 12 -47.98 41.93 1.32
N PHE A 13 -49.05 41.74 2.14
CA PHE A 13 -48.92 40.89 3.34
C PHE A 13 -48.98 39.38 3.07
N LEU A 14 -49.50 38.93 1.92
CA LEU A 14 -49.65 37.50 1.59
C LEU A 14 -48.41 36.87 1.01
N ALA A 15 -47.48 37.65 0.43
CA ALA A 15 -46.25 37.10 -0.17
C ALA A 15 -45.18 36.67 0.86
N LYS A 16 -45.16 37.32 2.04
CA LYS A 16 -44.18 37.00 3.08
C LYS A 16 -44.47 35.71 3.84
N SER A 17 -45.75 35.30 3.96
CA SER A 17 -46.15 34.06 4.63
C SER A 17 -45.80 32.81 3.82
N PHE A 18 -45.86 32.86 2.48
CA PHE A 18 -45.51 31.70 1.63
C PHE A 18 -44.02 31.40 1.59
N ILE A 19 -43.16 32.42 1.64
CA ILE A 19 -41.70 32.27 1.65
C ILE A 19 -41.24 31.64 2.97
N SER A 20 -41.86 31.99 4.11
CA SER A 20 -41.52 31.44 5.41
C SER A 20 -41.89 29.94 5.53
N LEU A 21 -42.98 29.51 4.89
CA LEU A 21 -43.39 28.09 4.89
C LEU A 21 -42.51 27.21 3.98
N LEU A 22 -41.97 27.79 2.90
CA LEU A 22 -41.06 27.09 1.97
C LEU A 22 -39.70 26.86 2.61
N PHE A 23 -39.18 27.77 3.43
CA PHE A 23 -37.92 27.58 4.15
C PHE A 23 -38.02 26.56 5.29
N LEU A 24 -39.18 26.40 5.90
CA LEU A 24 -39.39 25.41 6.96
C LEU A 24 -39.44 23.96 6.42
N SER A 25 -39.86 23.76 5.17
CA SER A 25 -39.92 22.43 4.54
C SER A 25 -38.59 21.96 3.99
N LEU A 26 -37.60 22.82 3.73
CA LEU A 26 -36.24 22.45 3.30
C LEU A 26 -35.33 22.00 4.46
N GLY A 27 -35.68 22.34 5.70
CA GLY A 27 -34.88 22.01 6.88
C GLY A 27 -34.95 20.54 7.37
N VAL A 28 -35.90 19.73 6.85
CA VAL A 28 -36.16 18.37 7.36
C VAL A 28 -35.49 17.27 6.51
N LEU A 29 -34.89 17.61 5.37
CA LEU A 29 -34.24 16.65 4.46
C LEU A 29 -32.77 16.35 4.77
N GLY A 30 -32.22 16.83 5.87
CA GLY A 30 -30.80 16.87 6.11
C GLY A 30 -30.30 16.07 7.31
N CYS A 31 -30.72 14.83 7.58
CA CYS A 31 -29.98 13.93 8.47
C CYS A 31 -30.42 12.48 8.27
N ALA A 32 -30.22 11.93 7.08
CA ALA A 32 -30.02 10.49 6.97
C ALA A 32 -28.58 10.21 7.46
N GLY A 33 -28.39 10.22 8.77
CA GLY A 33 -27.16 9.80 9.41
C GLY A 33 -26.85 8.38 8.96
N SER A 34 -25.81 8.21 8.16
CA SER A 34 -25.38 6.87 7.77
C SER A 34 -24.94 6.16 9.03
N ASN A 35 -25.70 5.13 9.46
CA ASN A 35 -25.41 4.30 10.63
C ASN A 35 -24.19 3.44 10.34
N TYR A 36 -22.98 4.02 10.34
CA TYR A 36 -21.72 3.29 10.23
C TYR A 36 -20.97 3.35 11.56
N VAL A 37 -20.56 2.20 12.03
CA VAL A 37 -19.61 2.08 13.14
C VAL A 37 -18.23 1.75 12.57
N THR A 38 -17.22 2.42 13.07
CA THR A 38 -15.84 2.09 12.79
C THR A 38 -15.37 1.02 13.77
N VAL A 39 -15.09 -0.18 13.26
CA VAL A 39 -14.61 -1.31 14.05
C VAL A 39 -13.10 -1.44 13.82
N ARG A 40 -12.33 -1.54 14.90
CA ARG A 40 -10.90 -1.89 14.83
C ARG A 40 -10.76 -3.38 14.62
N VAL A 41 -9.97 -3.77 13.63
CA VAL A 41 -9.62 -5.16 13.35
C VAL A 41 -8.17 -5.35 13.79
N PRO A 42 -7.90 -6.27 14.73
CA PRO A 42 -6.54 -6.55 15.18
C PRO A 42 -5.71 -7.13 14.05
N PRO A 43 -4.38 -7.12 14.16
CA PRO A 43 -3.51 -7.81 13.20
C PRO A 43 -3.79 -9.31 13.20
N GLU A 44 -3.54 -9.97 12.06
CA GLU A 44 -3.74 -11.42 11.89
C GLU A 44 -2.87 -12.25 12.84
N VAL A 45 -1.68 -11.72 13.20
CA VAL A 45 -0.77 -12.31 14.18
C VAL A 45 -0.27 -11.23 15.12
N ASP A 46 -0.37 -11.45 16.43
CA ASP A 46 0.25 -10.60 17.45
C ASP A 46 1.71 -11.04 17.66
N LEU A 47 2.65 -10.27 17.09
CA LEU A 47 4.08 -10.54 17.19
C LEU A 47 4.62 -10.39 18.62
N ARG A 48 3.94 -9.65 19.48
CA ARG A 48 4.32 -9.46 20.88
C ARG A 48 4.11 -10.71 21.73
N SER A 49 3.34 -11.68 21.20
CA SER A 49 3.17 -12.99 21.83
C SER A 49 4.42 -13.87 21.75
N TYR A 50 5.36 -13.53 20.85
CA TYR A 50 6.63 -14.21 20.71
C TYR A 50 7.70 -13.51 21.56
N GLU A 51 8.53 -14.29 22.26
CA GLU A 51 9.62 -13.77 23.08
C GLU A 51 10.63 -12.96 22.23
N ALA A 52 10.97 -13.49 21.07
CA ALA A 52 11.76 -12.80 20.06
C ALA A 52 11.41 -13.36 18.65
N VAL A 53 11.42 -12.48 17.66
CA VAL A 53 11.19 -12.81 16.26
C VAL A 53 12.46 -12.52 15.46
N GLY A 54 12.98 -13.52 14.78
CA GLY A 54 14.12 -13.39 13.88
C GLY A 54 13.70 -12.80 12.53
N ILE A 55 14.61 -12.08 11.90
CA ILE A 55 14.47 -11.67 10.49
C ILE A 55 15.70 -12.15 9.75
N ILE A 56 15.48 -13.02 8.76
CA ILE A 56 16.49 -13.37 7.76
C ILE A 56 16.48 -12.29 6.68
N GLU A 57 17.64 -11.86 6.21
CA GLU A 57 17.75 -10.87 5.14
C GLU A 57 16.91 -11.30 3.93
N LEU A 58 16.07 -10.40 3.45
CA LEU A 58 15.17 -10.64 2.32
C LEU A 58 16.01 -10.89 1.06
N GLY A 59 15.78 -12.01 0.40
CA GLY A 59 16.43 -12.31 -0.88
C GLY A 59 15.99 -11.34 -1.97
N SER A 60 16.88 -11.02 -2.91
CA SER A 60 16.56 -10.20 -4.09
C SER A 60 17.19 -10.77 -5.34
N ASN A 61 16.57 -10.54 -6.51
CA ASN A 61 17.21 -10.75 -7.81
C ASN A 61 17.97 -9.50 -8.29
N ALA A 62 18.01 -8.44 -7.46
CA ALA A 62 18.85 -7.27 -7.66
C ALA A 62 20.18 -7.44 -6.88
N ASP A 63 20.86 -6.33 -6.63
CA ASP A 63 22.09 -6.33 -5.85
C ASP A 63 21.85 -6.48 -4.33
N ALA A 64 22.91 -6.77 -3.58
CA ALA A 64 22.87 -6.94 -2.13
C ALA A 64 22.46 -5.66 -1.38
N ALA A 65 22.65 -4.46 -1.97
CA ALA A 65 22.23 -3.22 -1.35
C ALA A 65 20.71 -3.13 -1.30
N ILE A 66 20.02 -3.57 -2.33
CA ILE A 66 18.54 -3.66 -2.36
C ILE A 66 18.02 -4.67 -1.34
N SER A 67 18.64 -5.85 -1.21
CA SER A 67 18.27 -6.85 -0.17
C SER A 67 18.34 -6.24 1.22
N ARG A 68 19.46 -5.61 1.55
CA ARG A 68 19.68 -4.95 2.84
C ARG A 68 18.68 -3.82 3.08
N TYR A 69 18.52 -2.92 2.12
CA TYR A 69 17.57 -1.82 2.21
C TYR A 69 16.12 -2.32 2.40
N ALA A 70 15.72 -3.38 1.66
CA ALA A 70 14.40 -3.98 1.82
C ALA A 70 14.21 -4.58 3.22
N THR A 71 15.24 -5.25 3.76
CA THR A 71 15.23 -5.83 5.11
C THR A 71 15.11 -4.75 6.18
N GLU A 72 15.89 -3.68 6.11
CA GLU A 72 15.81 -2.54 7.03
C GLU A 72 14.42 -1.87 6.99
N ARG A 73 13.87 -1.68 5.79
CA ARG A 73 12.52 -1.13 5.61
C ARG A 73 11.44 -2.06 6.15
N PHE A 74 11.57 -3.35 5.92
CA PHE A 74 10.67 -4.36 6.46
C PHE A 74 10.70 -4.35 8.00
N GLN A 75 11.88 -4.41 8.59
CA GLN A 75 12.08 -4.38 10.04
C GLN A 75 11.45 -3.14 10.69
N SER A 76 11.79 -1.95 10.18
CA SER A 76 11.24 -0.69 10.69
C SER A 76 9.72 -0.61 10.56
N SER A 77 9.18 -1.15 9.47
CA SER A 77 7.73 -1.19 9.22
C SER A 77 7.00 -2.17 10.14
N VAL A 78 7.60 -3.33 10.45
CA VAL A 78 7.06 -4.29 11.45
C VAL A 78 7.05 -3.66 12.83
N GLN A 79 8.14 -3.02 13.26
CA GLN A 79 8.22 -2.33 14.55
C GLN A 79 7.20 -1.19 14.66
N SER A 80 6.96 -0.47 13.56
CA SER A 80 5.93 0.58 13.53
C SER A 80 4.51 0.02 13.57
N ALA A 81 4.28 -1.14 12.95
CA ALA A 81 2.98 -1.81 12.93
C ALA A 81 2.61 -2.41 14.30
N GLN A 82 3.59 -3.00 14.98
CA GLN A 82 3.43 -3.65 16.27
C GLN A 82 4.56 -3.22 17.25
N PRO A 83 4.43 -2.05 17.85
CA PRO A 83 5.42 -1.56 18.83
C PRO A 83 5.59 -2.52 19.99
N GLY A 84 6.82 -2.69 20.44
CA GLY A 84 7.17 -3.62 21.51
C GLY A 84 7.55 -5.03 21.05
N THR A 85 7.43 -5.34 19.75
CA THR A 85 7.97 -6.59 19.19
C THR A 85 9.49 -6.58 19.26
N ARG A 86 10.09 -7.63 19.85
CA ARG A 86 11.53 -7.83 19.86
C ARG A 86 11.98 -8.49 18.56
N LEU A 87 12.60 -7.71 17.68
CA LEU A 87 13.14 -8.20 16.41
C LEU A 87 14.65 -8.43 16.53
N VAL A 88 15.13 -9.54 15.96
CA VAL A 88 16.53 -9.94 15.91
C VAL A 88 16.91 -10.15 14.45
N GLU A 89 17.86 -9.37 13.95
CA GLU A 89 18.42 -9.57 12.62
C GLU A 89 19.36 -10.76 12.63
N LEU A 90 19.12 -11.76 11.79
CA LEU A 90 19.86 -13.00 11.76
C LEU A 90 20.98 -13.00 10.69
N GLY A 91 20.94 -12.06 9.74
CA GLY A 91 21.85 -11.99 8.60
C GLY A 91 21.27 -12.63 7.35
N THR A 92 22.14 -12.88 6.36
CA THR A 92 21.74 -13.49 5.08
C THR A 92 21.28 -14.93 5.24
N ALA A 93 20.42 -15.40 4.34
CA ALA A 93 19.95 -16.80 4.35
C ALA A 93 21.14 -17.79 4.31
N GLU A 94 22.18 -17.48 3.54
CA GLU A 94 23.39 -18.29 3.44
C GLU A 94 24.13 -18.38 4.78
N SER A 95 24.36 -17.26 5.46
CA SER A 95 25.04 -17.21 6.76
C SER A 95 24.23 -17.92 7.85
N VAL A 96 22.91 -17.77 7.85
CA VAL A 96 22.02 -18.43 8.81
C VAL A 96 22.03 -19.94 8.59
N LEU A 97 21.93 -20.41 7.35
CA LEU A 97 21.98 -21.82 7.01
C LEU A 97 23.34 -22.46 7.39
N ALA A 98 24.45 -21.77 7.11
CA ALA A 98 25.78 -22.21 7.53
C ALA A 98 25.88 -22.33 9.05
N ALA A 99 25.35 -21.37 9.81
CA ALA A 99 25.36 -21.36 11.28
C ALA A 99 24.60 -22.54 11.92
N VAL A 100 23.60 -23.11 11.22
CA VAL A 100 22.79 -24.24 11.70
C VAL A 100 23.15 -25.56 10.99
N GLY A 101 24.12 -25.54 10.08
CA GLY A 101 24.57 -26.74 9.33
C GLY A 101 23.47 -27.28 8.41
N ALA A 102 22.73 -26.41 7.74
CA ALA A 102 21.66 -26.78 6.82
C ALA A 102 21.96 -26.30 5.39
N GLY A 103 21.49 -27.03 4.39
CA GLY A 103 21.68 -26.65 2.98
C GLY A 103 20.50 -25.84 2.41
N ARG A 104 19.37 -25.79 3.11
CA ARG A 104 18.15 -25.07 2.69
C ARG A 104 17.26 -24.71 3.89
N LEU A 105 16.37 -23.74 3.70
CA LEU A 105 15.37 -23.37 4.71
C LEU A 105 14.18 -24.35 4.68
N ASP A 106 14.37 -25.52 5.30
CA ASP A 106 13.30 -26.48 5.53
C ASP A 106 12.87 -26.49 7.01
N ALA A 107 11.92 -27.36 7.36
CA ALA A 107 11.37 -27.46 8.70
C ALA A 107 12.45 -27.74 9.77
N ASP A 108 13.46 -28.55 9.46
CA ASP A 108 14.53 -28.88 10.40
C ASP A 108 15.49 -27.70 10.58
N ALA A 109 15.83 -26.99 9.49
CA ALA A 109 16.60 -25.75 9.55
C ALA A 109 15.89 -24.70 10.41
N ILE A 110 14.59 -24.51 10.23
CA ILE A 110 13.79 -23.55 11.01
C ILE A 110 13.85 -23.87 12.51
N ARG A 111 13.70 -25.14 12.91
CA ARG A 111 13.82 -25.54 14.32
C ARG A 111 15.22 -25.29 14.89
N LYS A 112 16.25 -25.60 14.12
CA LYS A 112 17.64 -25.32 14.51
C LYS A 112 17.92 -23.82 14.64
N ILE A 113 17.34 -23.00 13.75
CA ILE A 113 17.43 -21.53 13.82
C ILE A 113 16.82 -21.03 15.14
N GLY A 114 15.62 -21.51 15.50
CA GLY A 114 15.00 -21.17 16.78
C GLY A 114 15.91 -21.47 17.96
N THR A 115 16.48 -22.66 18.01
CA THR A 115 17.38 -23.07 19.09
C THR A 115 18.69 -22.28 19.09
N ARG A 116 19.29 -22.07 17.93
CA ARG A 116 20.60 -21.42 17.79
C ARG A 116 20.58 -19.93 18.12
N PHE A 117 19.52 -19.24 17.68
CA PHE A 117 19.41 -17.79 17.79
C PHE A 117 18.45 -17.33 18.90
N GLY A 118 17.77 -18.26 19.59
CA GLY A 118 16.84 -17.94 20.66
C GLY A 118 15.60 -17.18 20.18
N VAL A 119 15.10 -17.49 18.97
CA VAL A 119 13.92 -16.83 18.39
C VAL A 119 12.75 -17.81 18.29
N ALA A 120 11.56 -17.34 18.66
CA ALA A 120 10.34 -18.15 18.68
C ALA A 120 9.67 -18.24 17.29
N ALA A 121 9.89 -17.24 16.45
CA ALA A 121 9.44 -17.22 15.06
C ALA A 121 10.48 -16.51 14.18
N VAL A 122 10.41 -16.75 12.86
CA VAL A 122 11.36 -16.18 11.89
C VAL A 122 10.61 -15.64 10.70
N PHE A 123 10.89 -14.40 10.33
CA PHE A 123 10.53 -13.85 9.04
C PHE A 123 11.53 -14.26 7.98
N GLU A 124 11.01 -14.72 6.87
CA GLU A 124 11.76 -14.92 5.64
C GLU A 124 10.96 -14.40 4.45
N GLY A 125 11.63 -14.10 3.36
CA GLY A 125 10.96 -13.59 2.18
C GLY A 125 11.92 -13.23 1.06
N ASN A 126 11.35 -12.74 -0.03
CA ASN A 126 12.12 -12.28 -1.16
C ASN A 126 11.40 -11.12 -1.87
N ILE A 127 12.20 -10.35 -2.61
CA ILE A 127 11.76 -9.29 -3.49
C ILE A 127 12.31 -9.55 -4.89
N LYS A 128 11.47 -9.41 -5.90
CA LYS A 128 11.84 -9.64 -7.30
C LYS A 128 11.41 -8.47 -8.15
N PHE A 129 12.26 -8.07 -9.07
CA PHE A 129 11.97 -7.02 -10.04
C PHE A 129 11.98 -7.62 -11.44
N SER A 130 10.99 -7.27 -12.25
CA SER A 130 11.00 -7.60 -13.67
C SER A 130 12.02 -6.73 -14.41
N GLU A 131 12.43 -7.18 -15.59
CA GLU A 131 13.04 -6.27 -16.55
C GLU A 131 12.05 -5.18 -16.97
N PRO A 132 12.54 -3.97 -17.31
CA PRO A 132 11.71 -2.92 -17.86
C PRO A 132 10.95 -3.38 -19.10
N LYS A 133 9.64 -3.22 -19.11
CA LYS A 133 8.80 -3.47 -20.27
C LYS A 133 8.46 -2.16 -20.95
N VAL A 134 8.69 -2.09 -22.24
CA VAL A 134 8.32 -0.95 -23.07
C VAL A 134 6.93 -1.22 -23.64
N ASN A 135 5.96 -0.41 -23.24
CA ASN A 135 4.61 -0.44 -23.77
C ASN A 135 4.45 0.70 -24.79
N LEU A 136 4.16 0.33 -26.02
CA LEU A 136 3.75 1.27 -27.06
C LEU A 136 2.27 1.58 -26.79
N GLY A 137 2.01 2.73 -26.19
CA GLY A 137 0.64 3.21 -25.96
C GLY A 137 0.01 3.63 -27.28
N GLY A 138 -0.98 2.85 -27.73
CA GLY A 138 -1.61 3.02 -29.02
C GLY A 138 -1.11 2.01 -30.05
N GLY A 139 -1.96 1.64 -31.00
CA GLY A 139 -1.58 0.79 -32.13
C GLY A 139 -0.58 1.49 -33.08
N ILE A 140 -0.06 0.76 -34.06
CA ILE A 140 0.84 1.31 -35.07
C ILE A 140 0.25 2.55 -35.77
N THR A 141 -1.08 2.66 -35.85
CA THR A 141 -1.83 3.82 -36.32
C THR A 141 -1.70 5.06 -35.44
N ASP A 142 -1.59 4.92 -34.14
CA ASP A 142 -1.48 6.06 -33.22
C ASP A 142 -0.07 6.64 -33.18
N LEU A 143 0.96 5.83 -33.50
CA LEU A 143 2.32 6.30 -33.76
C LEU A 143 2.37 7.17 -35.04
N ALA A 144 1.58 6.81 -36.07
CA ALA A 144 1.52 7.58 -37.32
C ALA A 144 0.79 8.93 -37.16
N THR A 145 -0.10 9.06 -36.15
CA THR A 145 -0.84 10.30 -35.88
C THR A 145 -0.19 11.16 -34.78
N ALA A 146 1.04 10.83 -34.36
CA ALA A 146 1.82 11.55 -33.32
C ALA A 146 1.10 11.70 -31.96
N GLN A 147 0.12 10.85 -31.66
CA GLN A 147 -0.58 10.82 -30.38
C GLN A 147 -0.15 9.64 -29.48
N GLY A 148 0.72 8.76 -29.96
CA GLY A 148 1.24 7.62 -29.25
C GLY A 148 2.46 7.97 -28.39
N GLY A 149 2.43 7.59 -27.12
CA GLY A 149 3.59 7.68 -26.21
C GLY A 149 4.19 6.31 -25.94
N VAL A 150 5.51 6.21 -25.93
CA VAL A 150 6.23 5.02 -25.45
C VAL A 150 6.39 5.14 -23.95
N ARG A 151 5.92 4.14 -23.19
CA ARG A 151 6.06 4.09 -21.73
C ARG A 151 6.89 2.89 -21.33
N ALA A 152 7.88 3.11 -20.50
CA ALA A 152 8.64 2.04 -19.88
C ALA A 152 8.13 1.81 -18.45
N GLU A 153 7.82 0.58 -18.11
CA GLU A 153 7.30 0.16 -16.80
C GLU A 153 8.12 -0.99 -16.26
N MET A 154 8.25 -1.03 -14.94
CA MET A 154 8.88 -2.12 -14.20
C MET A 154 7.91 -2.60 -13.12
N ARG A 155 7.82 -3.91 -12.94
CA ARG A 155 7.08 -4.54 -11.85
C ARG A 155 8.03 -5.04 -10.78
N GLY A 156 7.67 -4.82 -9.52
CA GLY A 156 8.27 -5.45 -8.35
C GLY A 156 7.23 -6.33 -7.67
N ASP A 157 7.67 -7.49 -7.20
CA ASP A 157 6.89 -8.46 -6.42
C ASP A 157 7.63 -8.73 -5.13
N MET A 158 6.93 -8.79 -4.01
CA MET A 158 7.47 -9.12 -2.70
C MET A 158 6.62 -10.20 -2.06
N PHE A 159 7.29 -11.18 -1.47
CA PHE A 159 6.71 -12.22 -0.64
C PHE A 159 7.38 -12.22 0.71
N ALA A 160 6.61 -12.37 1.79
CA ALA A 160 7.13 -12.59 3.14
C ALA A 160 6.25 -13.58 3.88
N ARG A 161 6.85 -14.36 4.76
CA ARG A 161 6.14 -15.25 5.69
C ARG A 161 6.79 -15.24 7.06
N LEU A 162 5.97 -15.53 8.07
CA LEU A 162 6.40 -15.77 9.45
C LEU A 162 6.24 -17.26 9.74
N VAL A 163 7.31 -17.88 10.18
CA VAL A 163 7.35 -19.31 10.49
C VAL A 163 7.68 -19.48 11.97
N GLU A 164 6.84 -20.17 12.71
CA GLU A 164 7.10 -20.53 14.11
C GLU A 164 8.23 -21.57 14.20
N THR A 165 9.25 -21.30 15.01
CA THR A 165 10.45 -22.15 15.00
C THR A 165 10.23 -23.51 15.68
N LYS A 166 9.33 -23.61 16.65
CA LYS A 166 9.04 -24.84 17.38
C LYS A 166 8.33 -25.89 16.50
N THR A 167 7.34 -25.47 15.76
CA THR A 167 6.49 -26.34 14.92
C THR A 167 6.93 -26.38 13.47
N ALA A 168 7.67 -25.37 13.04
CA ALA A 168 7.97 -25.05 11.64
C ALA A 168 6.72 -24.76 10.81
N ALA A 169 5.63 -24.34 11.45
CA ALA A 169 4.39 -23.96 10.79
C ALA A 169 4.47 -22.50 10.33
N SER A 170 4.01 -22.22 9.11
CA SER A 170 3.78 -20.85 8.64
C SER A 170 2.53 -20.32 9.32
N VAL A 171 2.68 -19.29 10.16
CA VAL A 171 1.58 -18.67 10.92
C VAL A 171 1.05 -17.42 10.24
N TRP A 172 1.81 -16.87 9.32
CA TRP A 172 1.40 -15.76 8.46
C TRP A 172 2.20 -15.78 7.16
N SER A 173 1.58 -15.41 6.07
CA SER A 173 2.25 -15.17 4.80
C SER A 173 1.47 -14.18 3.96
N ASN A 174 2.17 -13.33 3.24
CA ASN A 174 1.54 -12.40 2.32
C ASN A 174 2.45 -12.09 1.13
N SER A 175 1.85 -11.60 0.05
CA SER A 175 2.55 -11.15 -1.13
C SER A 175 1.98 -9.83 -1.61
N SER A 176 2.83 -9.01 -2.20
CA SER A 176 2.46 -7.73 -2.78
C SER A 176 3.15 -7.52 -4.11
N TRP A 177 2.60 -6.64 -4.91
CA TRP A 177 3.24 -6.20 -6.14
C TRP A 177 2.98 -4.73 -6.39
N VAL A 178 3.92 -4.08 -7.07
CA VAL A 178 3.85 -2.68 -7.47
C VAL A 178 4.38 -2.53 -8.88
N THR A 179 3.72 -1.72 -9.70
CA THR A 179 4.24 -1.32 -11.01
C THR A 179 4.67 0.14 -10.95
N LYS A 180 5.85 0.43 -11.47
CA LYS A 180 6.39 1.78 -11.55
C LYS A 180 6.67 2.17 -13.00
N GLN A 181 6.18 3.35 -13.37
CA GLN A 181 6.50 3.96 -14.64
C GLN A 181 7.91 4.61 -14.56
N LEU A 182 8.82 4.16 -15.41
CA LEU A 182 10.22 4.60 -15.42
C LEU A 182 10.43 5.87 -16.21
N GLY A 183 9.60 6.09 -17.23
CA GLY A 183 9.68 7.23 -18.12
C GLY A 183 8.72 7.08 -19.29
N GLY A 184 8.69 8.09 -20.14
CA GLY A 184 7.93 8.08 -21.38
C GLY A 184 8.63 8.92 -22.43
N VAL A 185 8.43 8.55 -23.67
CA VAL A 185 8.85 9.32 -24.84
C VAL A 185 7.59 9.80 -25.53
N HIS A 186 7.48 11.10 -25.71
CA HIS A 186 6.44 11.72 -26.52
C HIS A 186 7.03 12.16 -27.84
N VAL A 187 6.39 11.78 -28.93
CA VAL A 187 6.68 12.29 -30.27
C VAL A 187 5.62 13.34 -30.55
N SER A 188 6.01 14.58 -30.78
CA SER A 188 5.12 15.68 -31.12
C SER A 188 4.87 15.69 -32.65
N SER A 189 3.76 16.32 -33.05
CA SER A 189 3.32 16.39 -34.45
C SER A 189 4.29 17.10 -35.39
N ASP A 190 5.21 17.89 -34.86
CA ASP A 190 6.31 18.57 -35.54
C ASP A 190 7.58 17.69 -35.70
N GLY A 191 7.51 16.42 -35.30
CA GLY A 191 8.63 15.48 -35.33
C GLY A 191 9.60 15.64 -34.14
N GLY A 192 9.29 16.51 -33.17
CA GLY A 192 10.07 16.66 -31.94
C GLY A 192 9.94 15.41 -31.06
N ILE A 193 11.06 14.88 -30.56
CA ILE A 193 11.12 13.78 -29.61
C ILE A 193 11.49 14.34 -28.25
N SER A 194 10.59 14.22 -27.27
CA SER A 194 10.86 14.55 -25.87
C SER A 194 10.73 13.30 -25.01
N GLY A 195 11.75 13.06 -24.17
CA GLY A 195 11.77 11.94 -23.23
C GLY A 195 11.91 12.42 -21.80
N THR A 196 11.16 11.82 -20.88
CA THR A 196 11.32 12.04 -19.44
C THR A 196 11.77 10.75 -18.78
N VAL A 197 12.94 10.78 -18.12
CA VAL A 197 13.37 9.77 -17.17
C VAL A 197 12.90 10.23 -15.78
N ARG A 198 12.03 9.44 -15.16
CA ARG A 198 11.40 9.83 -13.88
C ARG A 198 12.20 9.44 -12.65
N THR A 199 13.10 8.48 -12.77
CA THR A 199 13.88 7.99 -11.63
C THR A 199 15.19 7.36 -12.07
N SER A 200 16.23 7.60 -11.27
CA SER A 200 17.56 6.99 -11.45
C SER A 200 17.66 5.60 -10.80
N ASN A 201 16.85 5.33 -9.76
CA ASN A 201 16.87 4.04 -9.04
C ASN A 201 15.43 3.52 -8.80
N PRO A 202 14.77 2.99 -9.85
CA PRO A 202 13.38 2.57 -9.75
C PRO A 202 13.18 1.40 -8.76
N ARG A 203 14.14 0.49 -8.63
CA ARG A 203 14.05 -0.67 -7.73
C ARG A 203 13.99 -0.21 -6.27
N GLU A 204 14.89 0.66 -5.86
CA GLU A 204 14.92 1.21 -4.50
C GLU A 204 13.63 1.97 -4.17
N GLU A 205 13.14 2.79 -5.10
CA GLU A 205 11.90 3.55 -4.89
C GLU A 205 10.63 2.69 -4.78
N MET A 206 10.64 1.45 -5.29
CA MET A 206 9.53 0.51 -5.17
C MET A 206 9.50 -0.20 -3.80
N VAL A 207 10.65 -0.38 -3.15
CA VAL A 207 10.77 -1.12 -1.87
C VAL A 207 9.80 -0.63 -0.80
N PRO A 208 9.69 0.68 -0.49
CA PRO A 208 8.77 1.14 0.56
C PRO A 208 7.30 0.81 0.30
N ALA A 209 6.89 0.85 -0.97
CA ALA A 209 5.52 0.52 -1.34
C ALA A 209 5.26 -0.99 -1.22
N LEU A 210 6.18 -1.82 -1.69
CA LEU A 210 6.10 -3.28 -1.57
C LEU A 210 6.05 -3.72 -0.11
N VAL A 211 6.92 -3.17 0.74
CA VAL A 211 6.94 -3.45 2.17
C VAL A 211 5.63 -3.02 2.84
N ARG A 212 5.12 -1.84 2.51
CA ARG A 212 3.85 -1.38 3.07
C ARG A 212 2.70 -2.31 2.73
N GLU A 213 2.61 -2.74 1.48
CA GLU A 213 1.52 -3.60 1.00
C GLU A 213 1.64 -5.03 1.56
N VAL A 214 2.84 -5.62 1.58
CA VAL A 214 3.03 -6.98 2.11
C VAL A 214 2.69 -7.07 3.59
N LEU A 215 2.91 -6.01 4.38
CA LEU A 215 2.64 -5.98 5.82
C LEU A 215 1.18 -5.61 6.19
N THR A 216 0.25 -5.57 5.22
CA THR A 216 -1.13 -5.13 5.50
C THR A 216 -1.80 -5.96 6.59
N GLY A 217 -1.65 -7.30 6.58
CA GLY A 217 -2.23 -8.20 7.59
C GLY A 217 -1.57 -8.13 8.99
N LEU A 218 -0.37 -7.54 9.09
CA LEU A 218 0.31 -7.36 10.39
C LEU A 218 0.00 -6.01 11.05
N ARG A 219 -0.83 -5.17 10.44
CA ARG A 219 -1.24 -3.87 10.99
C ARG A 219 -2.66 -3.94 11.53
N GLU A 220 -2.91 -3.19 12.60
CA GLU A 220 -4.26 -2.88 12.99
C GLU A 220 -4.95 -2.11 11.84
N SER A 221 -6.16 -2.51 11.50
CA SER A 221 -6.95 -1.87 10.47
C SER A 221 -8.30 -1.41 11.01
N THR A 222 -8.98 -0.53 10.28
CA THR A 222 -10.31 -0.07 10.64
C THR A 222 -11.28 -0.34 9.49
N VAL A 223 -12.39 -0.98 9.82
CA VAL A 223 -13.46 -1.26 8.86
C VAL A 223 -14.72 -0.50 9.26
N ARG A 224 -15.34 0.18 8.31
CA ARG A 224 -16.67 0.77 8.51
C ARG A 224 -17.72 -0.31 8.30
N ARG A 225 -18.48 -0.62 9.34
CA ARG A 225 -19.59 -1.56 9.28
C ARG A 225 -20.91 -0.81 9.40
N ARG A 226 -21.84 -1.06 8.49
CA ARG A 226 -23.20 -0.54 8.59
C ARG A 226 -23.90 -1.24 9.75
N ILE A 227 -24.60 -0.47 10.57
CA ILE A 227 -25.51 -1.00 11.59
C ILE A 227 -26.91 -0.92 10.95
N ASP A 228 -27.58 -2.07 10.83
CA ASP A 228 -28.97 -2.17 10.41
C ASP A 228 -29.90 -1.91 11.59
#